data_28db752aab9156d21400a71717d1166b
#
_entry.id   28db752aab9156d21400a71717d1166b
#
_cell.length_a   1.000
_cell.length_b   1.000
_cell.length_c   1.000
_cell.angle_alpha   90.00
_cell.angle_beta   90.00
_cell.angle_gamma   90.00
#
_symmetry.space_group_name_H-M   'P 1'
#
loop_
_entity.id
_entity.type
_entity.pdbx_description
1 polymer ?
#
loop_
_entity_poly.entity_id
_entity_poly.type
_entity_poly.pdbx_seq_one_letter_code
_entity_poly.pdbx_strand_id
1 'polypeptide(L)'
;MAMRAIQQIMLGTVSRTEAEAAETLKRIKNAGYDGIELNGFMIRPTPLIVRYLTKMAGMPVGRGGKFNWKRLVSEAGLSVTGIHTDLGGLEREPENIISEAKKYDTDKLIITGMYRFDYSNKDKVKTLAKRLNDAGKRMKEEGITLCYHNHNAEFLKVDGKRSVMDILIEETEASNLGFEADTYWAAEAGVDTIGFLEKLRGRIKLYHINDRGTKLSKPTFTPLLKSDSMELGYGNMPLERLTEIVLSENVDAVILESHKNWPEKSPLLSMEMSAEFMKKYVR
;
A
#
# COMPACT_ATOMS: atom_id res chain seq x y z
N MET A 1 17.29 8.01 5.53
CA MET A 1 16.71 6.99 6.43
C MET A 1 15.24 6.87 6.07
N ALA A 2 14.76 5.69 5.71
CA ALA A 2 13.35 5.48 5.33
C ALA A 2 12.43 5.63 6.55
N MET A 3 11.25 6.25 6.35
CA MET A 3 10.24 6.31 7.41
C MET A 3 9.60 4.95 7.63
N ARG A 4 9.35 4.61 8.89
CA ARG A 4 8.52 3.46 9.27
C ARG A 4 7.08 3.93 9.32
N ALA A 5 6.24 3.41 8.45
CA ALA A 5 4.86 3.84 8.35
C ALA A 5 3.86 2.67 8.42
N ILE A 6 2.59 3.01 8.56
CA ILE A 6 1.48 2.07 8.55
C ILE A 6 0.42 2.54 7.54
N GLN A 7 -0.17 1.60 6.84
CA GLN A 7 -1.26 1.86 5.91
C GLN A 7 -2.60 2.05 6.64
N GLN A 8 -3.30 3.16 6.37
CA GLN A 8 -4.55 3.54 7.05
C GLN A 8 -5.65 2.48 6.95
N ILE A 9 -5.65 1.64 5.91
CA ILE A 9 -6.68 0.62 5.72
C ILE A 9 -6.74 -0.36 6.89
N MET A 10 -5.63 -0.63 7.58
CA MET A 10 -5.58 -1.47 8.77
C MET A 10 -6.43 -0.92 9.93
N LEU A 11 -6.66 0.39 9.93
CA LEU A 11 -7.27 1.10 11.06
C LEU A 11 -8.79 1.22 10.97
N GLY A 12 -9.42 0.73 9.90
CA GLY A 12 -10.84 0.92 9.64
C GLY A 12 -11.79 0.40 10.74
N THR A 13 -11.36 -0.57 11.53
CA THR A 13 -12.14 -1.13 12.65
C THR A 13 -11.85 -0.48 14.00
N VAL A 14 -10.75 0.27 14.11
CA VAL A 14 -10.26 0.88 15.37
C VAL A 14 -10.20 2.41 15.30
N SER A 15 -10.84 3.01 14.29
CA SER A 15 -10.96 4.46 14.09
C SER A 15 -12.40 4.85 13.69
N ARG A 16 -13.38 4.37 14.46
CA ARG A 16 -14.81 4.57 14.18
C ARG A 16 -15.32 5.93 14.63
N THR A 17 -14.67 6.50 15.64
CA THR A 17 -14.91 7.85 16.16
C THR A 17 -13.62 8.66 16.08
N GLU A 18 -13.71 9.97 16.18
CA GLU A 18 -12.53 10.84 16.16
C GLU A 18 -11.62 10.59 17.37
N ALA A 19 -12.20 10.30 18.53
CA ALA A 19 -11.47 9.95 19.73
C ALA A 19 -10.72 8.61 19.58
N GLU A 20 -11.38 7.57 19.03
CA GLU A 20 -10.71 6.30 18.72
C GLU A 20 -9.58 6.49 17.71
N ALA A 21 -9.79 7.31 16.68
CA ALA A 21 -8.77 7.60 15.68
C ALA A 21 -7.55 8.29 16.31
N ALA A 22 -7.78 9.29 17.17
CA ALA A 22 -6.71 9.99 17.90
C ALA A 22 -5.90 9.03 18.78
N GLU A 23 -6.57 8.18 19.55
CA GLU A 23 -5.90 7.19 20.41
C GLU A 23 -5.14 6.15 19.58
N THR A 24 -5.72 5.67 18.48
CA THR A 24 -5.07 4.74 17.55
C THR A 24 -3.78 5.33 16.98
N LEU A 25 -3.83 6.57 16.48
CA LEU A 25 -2.65 7.25 15.92
C LEU A 25 -1.55 7.45 16.98
N LYS A 26 -1.93 7.77 18.21
CA LYS A 26 -1.00 7.88 19.33
C LYS A 26 -0.34 6.54 19.66
N ARG A 27 -1.09 5.43 19.64
CA ARG A 27 -0.52 4.07 19.81
C ARG A 27 0.46 3.73 18.71
N ILE A 28 0.16 4.08 17.45
CA ILE A 28 1.05 3.90 16.30
C ILE A 28 2.37 4.63 16.54
N LYS A 29 2.31 5.91 16.94
CA LYS A 29 3.52 6.69 17.27
C LYS A 29 4.32 6.06 18.40
N ASN A 30 3.65 5.66 19.47
CA ASN A 30 4.29 5.03 20.64
C ASN A 30 4.93 3.67 20.28
N ALA A 31 4.37 2.93 19.32
CA ALA A 31 4.95 1.68 18.83
C ALA A 31 6.23 1.92 18.00
N GLY A 32 6.52 3.17 17.62
CA GLY A 32 7.76 3.56 16.93
C GLY A 32 7.61 3.76 15.43
N TYR A 33 6.39 3.97 14.94
CA TYR A 33 6.15 4.40 13.57
C TYR A 33 6.31 5.92 13.45
N ASP A 34 6.81 6.35 12.31
CA ASP A 34 7.10 7.76 12.01
C ASP A 34 6.03 8.39 11.11
N GLY A 35 5.29 7.54 10.37
CA GLY A 35 4.32 7.99 9.38
C GLY A 35 3.10 7.09 9.22
N ILE A 36 2.17 7.61 8.45
CA ILE A 36 0.95 6.92 8.00
C ILE A 36 0.74 7.18 6.52
N GLU A 37 0.33 6.16 5.80
CA GLU A 37 -0.15 6.30 4.45
C GLU A 37 -1.67 6.34 4.42
N LEU A 38 -2.23 7.29 3.69
CA LEU A 38 -3.65 7.59 3.70
C LEU A 38 -4.37 7.00 2.48
N ASN A 39 -5.64 6.66 2.67
CA ASN A 39 -6.54 6.28 1.57
C ASN A 39 -7.53 7.41 1.28
N GLY A 40 -7.59 7.87 0.04
CA GLY A 40 -8.50 8.92 -0.39
C GLY A 40 -9.96 8.62 -0.01
N PHE A 41 -10.42 7.38 -0.16
CA PHE A 41 -11.78 6.98 0.22
C PHE A 41 -12.03 6.98 1.75
N MET A 42 -10.98 6.98 2.58
CA MET A 42 -11.09 7.07 4.05
C MET A 42 -10.98 8.50 4.58
N ILE A 43 -10.40 9.40 3.82
CA ILE A 43 -10.21 10.82 4.22
C ILE A 43 -11.20 11.77 3.54
N ARG A 44 -11.84 11.34 2.43
CA ARG A 44 -12.85 12.11 1.71
C ARG A 44 -14.27 11.65 2.07
N PRO A 45 -15.28 12.54 1.97
CA PRO A 45 -16.68 12.12 2.01
C PRO A 45 -16.96 11.14 0.88
N THR A 46 -17.30 9.90 1.23
CA THR A 46 -17.51 8.82 0.25
C THR A 46 -18.99 8.49 0.17
N PRO A 47 -19.63 8.45 -1.03
CA PRO A 47 -21.01 8.05 -1.21
C PRO A 47 -21.31 6.69 -0.59
N LEU A 48 -22.53 6.51 -0.03
CA LEU A 48 -22.94 5.28 0.64
C LEU A 48 -22.78 4.03 -0.23
N ILE A 49 -23.03 4.15 -1.54
CA ILE A 49 -22.89 3.04 -2.48
C ILE A 49 -21.42 2.59 -2.63
N VAL A 50 -20.48 3.53 -2.67
CA VAL A 50 -19.03 3.23 -2.74
C VAL A 50 -18.60 2.53 -1.46
N ARG A 51 -19.05 3.01 -0.30
CA ARG A 51 -18.78 2.37 1.00
C ARG A 51 -19.32 0.94 1.06
N TYR A 52 -20.52 0.71 0.54
CA TYR A 52 -21.12 -0.62 0.47
C TYR A 52 -20.29 -1.56 -0.42
N LEU A 53 -19.91 -1.11 -1.62
CA LEU A 53 -19.08 -1.89 -2.55
C LEU A 53 -17.68 -2.19 -1.98
N THR A 54 -17.06 -1.23 -1.31
CA THR A 54 -15.76 -1.40 -0.63
C THR A 54 -15.86 -2.45 0.48
N LYS A 55 -16.96 -2.41 1.27
CA LYS A 55 -17.21 -3.41 2.30
C LYS A 55 -17.43 -4.81 1.70
N MET A 56 -18.15 -4.91 0.59
CA MET A 56 -18.34 -6.19 -0.12
C MET A 56 -17.02 -6.74 -0.68
N ALA A 57 -16.09 -5.89 -1.04
CA ALA A 57 -14.74 -6.27 -1.44
C ALA A 57 -13.84 -6.71 -0.26
N GLY A 58 -14.40 -6.81 0.95
CA GLY A 58 -13.69 -7.26 2.15
C GLY A 58 -12.79 -6.21 2.80
N MET A 59 -12.82 -4.97 2.29
CA MET A 59 -12.03 -3.88 2.85
C MET A 59 -12.73 -3.23 4.04
N PRO A 60 -12.03 -2.94 5.15
CA PRO A 60 -12.60 -2.24 6.29
C PRO A 60 -12.90 -0.79 5.91
N VAL A 61 -14.18 -0.48 5.75
CA VAL A 61 -14.62 0.89 5.48
C VAL A 61 -14.81 1.60 6.81
N GLY A 62 -13.81 2.35 7.24
CA GLY A 62 -13.97 3.30 8.34
C GLY A 62 -15.08 4.31 8.05
N ARG A 63 -15.47 5.12 9.05
CA ARG A 63 -16.40 6.26 8.85
C ARG A 63 -15.70 7.46 8.18
N GLY A 64 -14.80 7.18 7.21
CA GLY A 64 -13.92 8.12 6.56
C GLY A 64 -14.60 9.40 6.04
N GLY A 65 -13.84 10.45 5.93
CA GLY A 65 -14.27 11.76 5.44
C GLY A 65 -15.02 12.64 6.46
N LYS A 66 -15.27 12.13 7.67
CA LYS A 66 -15.93 12.88 8.76
C LYS A 66 -14.96 13.49 9.76
N PHE A 67 -13.69 13.04 9.76
CA PHE A 67 -12.68 13.49 10.71
C PHE A 67 -11.67 14.43 10.04
N ASN A 68 -11.14 15.33 10.82
CA ASN A 68 -10.01 16.13 10.36
C ASN A 68 -8.71 15.33 10.48
N TRP A 69 -8.48 14.42 9.53
CA TRP A 69 -7.30 13.56 9.51
C TRP A 69 -5.98 14.33 9.51
N LYS A 70 -5.91 15.50 8.83
CA LYS A 70 -4.71 16.34 8.87
C LYS A 70 -4.36 16.76 10.31
N ARG A 71 -5.35 17.23 11.07
CA ARG A 71 -5.16 17.60 12.48
C ARG A 71 -4.78 16.39 13.32
N LEU A 72 -5.52 15.27 13.20
CA LEU A 72 -5.28 14.06 14.01
C LEU A 72 -3.88 13.49 13.79
N VAL A 73 -3.41 13.39 12.53
CA VAL A 73 -2.07 12.90 12.18
C VAL A 73 -0.99 13.82 12.73
N SER A 74 -1.18 15.15 12.58
CA SER A 74 -0.25 16.16 13.10
C SER A 74 -0.17 16.14 14.63
N GLU A 75 -1.31 16.06 15.33
CA GLU A 75 -1.37 16.00 16.80
C GLU A 75 -0.71 14.72 17.35
N ALA A 76 -0.76 13.61 16.59
CA ALA A 76 -0.06 12.37 16.92
C ALA A 76 1.45 12.41 16.64
N GLY A 77 1.96 13.45 15.98
CA GLY A 77 3.36 13.56 15.58
C GLY A 77 3.77 12.58 14.48
N LEU A 78 2.83 12.21 13.60
CA LEU A 78 3.06 11.36 12.43
C LEU A 78 3.14 12.22 11.17
N SER A 79 3.92 11.75 10.17
CA SER A 79 3.97 12.33 8.82
C SER A 79 3.09 11.52 7.87
N VAL A 80 2.55 12.16 6.82
CA VAL A 80 1.85 11.45 5.75
C VAL A 80 2.86 11.05 4.68
N THR A 81 3.02 9.74 4.47
CA THR A 81 3.99 9.20 3.49
C THR A 81 3.46 9.20 2.06
N GLY A 82 2.14 9.15 1.89
CA GLY A 82 1.49 9.17 0.59
C GLY A 82 -0.03 9.09 0.72
N ILE A 83 -0.73 9.29 -0.41
CA ILE A 83 -2.19 9.18 -0.48
C ILE A 83 -2.57 8.27 -1.64
N HIS A 84 -3.26 7.17 -1.34
CA HIS A 84 -3.87 6.31 -2.35
C HIS A 84 -5.06 7.01 -3.01
N THR A 85 -5.08 7.05 -4.33
CA THR A 85 -6.15 7.64 -5.12
C THR A 85 -6.48 6.78 -6.34
N ASP A 86 -7.58 7.05 -7.03
CA ASP A 86 -7.91 6.37 -8.27
C ASP A 86 -7.47 7.17 -9.50
N LEU A 87 -7.00 6.47 -10.54
CA LEU A 87 -6.50 7.11 -11.76
C LEU A 87 -7.58 7.93 -12.47
N GLY A 88 -8.82 7.42 -12.50
CA GLY A 88 -9.92 8.13 -13.15
C GLY A 88 -10.29 9.44 -12.42
N GLY A 89 -10.21 9.47 -11.10
CA GLY A 89 -10.35 10.69 -10.30
C GLY A 89 -9.22 11.68 -10.58
N LEU A 90 -7.98 11.18 -10.59
CA LEU A 90 -6.81 11.99 -10.89
C LEU A 90 -6.87 12.63 -12.29
N GLU A 91 -7.38 11.90 -13.28
CA GLU A 91 -7.53 12.43 -14.64
C GLU A 91 -8.66 13.48 -14.77
N ARG A 92 -9.76 13.29 -14.03
CA ARG A 92 -10.92 14.21 -14.10
C ARG A 92 -10.72 15.49 -13.27
N GLU A 93 -10.13 15.36 -12.09
CA GLU A 93 -10.06 16.44 -11.09
C GLU A 93 -8.64 16.54 -10.49
N PRO A 94 -7.60 16.67 -11.33
CA PRO A 94 -6.21 16.65 -10.85
C PRO A 94 -5.91 17.75 -9.84
N GLU A 95 -6.47 18.97 -10.02
CA GLU A 95 -6.23 20.10 -9.13
C GLU A 95 -6.71 19.83 -7.69
N ASN A 96 -7.85 19.13 -7.55
CA ASN A 96 -8.37 18.75 -6.24
C ASN A 96 -7.44 17.74 -5.54
N ILE A 97 -6.91 16.78 -6.30
CA ILE A 97 -6.03 15.74 -5.76
C ILE A 97 -4.64 16.31 -5.44
N ILE A 98 -4.11 17.20 -6.29
CA ILE A 98 -2.87 17.93 -6.04
C ILE A 98 -3.01 18.79 -4.77
N SER A 99 -4.10 19.56 -4.65
CA SER A 99 -4.38 20.38 -3.48
C SER A 99 -4.49 19.54 -2.19
N GLU A 100 -5.08 18.33 -2.30
CA GLU A 100 -5.14 17.41 -1.18
C GLU A 100 -3.76 16.89 -0.78
N ALA A 101 -2.91 16.49 -1.72
CA ALA A 101 -1.54 16.06 -1.42
C ALA A 101 -0.76 17.19 -0.71
N LYS A 102 -0.83 18.42 -1.25
CA LYS A 102 -0.24 19.63 -0.64
C LYS A 102 -0.80 19.92 0.75
N LYS A 103 -2.11 19.73 0.96
CA LYS A 103 -2.77 19.88 2.28
C LYS A 103 -2.20 18.92 3.32
N TYR A 104 -1.87 17.70 2.93
CA TYR A 104 -1.31 16.67 3.83
C TYR A 104 0.22 16.68 3.89
N ASP A 105 0.87 17.65 3.26
CA ASP A 105 2.34 17.80 3.20
C ASP A 105 3.03 16.54 2.66
N THR A 106 2.42 15.89 1.67
CA THR A 106 3.02 14.76 0.97
C THR A 106 3.19 15.07 -0.51
N ASP A 107 4.28 14.56 -1.08
CA ASP A 107 4.59 14.63 -2.50
C ASP A 107 4.38 13.27 -3.22
N LYS A 108 3.69 12.32 -2.58
CA LYS A 108 3.41 11.00 -3.13
C LYS A 108 1.92 10.77 -3.32
N LEU A 109 1.55 10.43 -4.55
CA LEU A 109 0.23 9.90 -4.89
C LEU A 109 0.38 8.48 -5.41
N ILE A 110 -0.49 7.58 -4.94
CA ILE A 110 -0.41 6.15 -5.26
C ILE A 110 -1.68 5.72 -6.00
N ILE A 111 -1.52 5.13 -7.19
CA ILE A 111 -2.59 4.45 -7.91
C ILE A 111 -2.58 2.98 -7.53
N THR A 112 -3.64 2.54 -6.88
CA THR A 112 -3.82 1.17 -6.41
C THR A 112 -4.68 0.40 -7.38
N GLY A 113 -4.07 -0.30 -8.34
CA GLY A 113 -4.79 -1.13 -9.29
C GLY A 113 -5.97 -0.43 -9.98
N MET A 114 -6.69 -1.14 -10.80
CA MET A 114 -7.84 -0.62 -11.54
C MET A 114 -9.10 -1.43 -11.25
N TYR A 115 -10.14 -0.76 -10.75
CA TYR A 115 -11.45 -1.39 -10.54
C TYR A 115 -12.07 -1.84 -11.86
N ARG A 116 -12.61 -3.07 -11.89
CA ARG A 116 -13.29 -3.66 -13.07
C ARG A 116 -12.44 -3.61 -14.34
N PHE A 117 -11.13 -3.73 -14.20
CA PHE A 117 -10.19 -3.72 -15.29
C PHE A 117 -9.87 -5.14 -15.74
N ASP A 118 -9.82 -5.34 -17.05
CA ASP A 118 -9.48 -6.63 -17.64
C ASP A 118 -7.97 -6.72 -17.85
N TYR A 119 -7.27 -7.19 -16.83
CA TYR A 119 -5.82 -7.40 -16.85
C TYR A 119 -5.37 -8.49 -17.81
N SER A 120 -6.27 -9.33 -18.35
CA SER A 120 -5.92 -10.33 -19.35
C SER A 120 -5.78 -9.76 -20.77
N ASN A 121 -6.29 -8.56 -20.98
CA ASN A 121 -6.26 -7.88 -22.28
C ASN A 121 -5.02 -7.00 -22.42
N LYS A 122 -4.06 -7.45 -23.22
CA LYS A 122 -2.78 -6.77 -23.45
C LYS A 122 -2.91 -5.32 -23.92
N ASP A 123 -3.86 -5.02 -24.82
CA ASP A 123 -4.02 -3.66 -25.35
C ASP A 123 -4.60 -2.71 -24.31
N LYS A 124 -5.51 -3.21 -23.46
CA LYS A 124 -5.98 -2.45 -22.30
C LYS A 124 -4.84 -2.18 -21.31
N VAL A 125 -3.96 -3.15 -21.05
CA VAL A 125 -2.79 -2.98 -20.17
C VAL A 125 -1.83 -1.94 -20.74
N LYS A 126 -1.54 -1.94 -22.04
CA LYS A 126 -0.73 -0.91 -22.67
C LYS A 126 -1.39 0.47 -22.60
N THR A 127 -2.70 0.53 -22.78
CA THR A 127 -3.45 1.77 -22.60
C THR A 127 -3.36 2.28 -21.16
N LEU A 128 -3.42 1.38 -20.16
CA LEU A 128 -3.22 1.74 -18.76
C LEU A 128 -1.80 2.29 -18.53
N ALA A 129 -0.77 1.64 -19.05
CA ALA A 129 0.61 2.10 -18.95
C ALA A 129 0.77 3.53 -19.50
N LYS A 130 0.22 3.79 -20.69
CA LYS A 130 0.23 5.13 -21.27
C LYS A 130 -0.47 6.16 -20.38
N ARG A 131 -1.67 5.85 -19.86
CA ARG A 131 -2.41 6.75 -18.96
C ARG A 131 -1.64 7.04 -17.67
N LEU A 132 -1.01 6.03 -17.07
CA LEU A 132 -0.17 6.19 -15.88
C LEU A 132 1.05 7.08 -16.18
N ASN A 133 1.68 6.86 -17.33
CA ASN A 133 2.83 7.68 -17.76
C ASN A 133 2.44 9.15 -17.97
N ASP A 134 1.33 9.41 -18.66
CA ASP A 134 0.83 10.75 -18.92
C ASP A 134 0.41 11.46 -17.61
N ALA A 135 -0.30 10.74 -16.71
CA ALA A 135 -0.66 11.25 -15.39
C ALA A 135 0.58 11.56 -14.55
N GLY A 136 1.57 10.65 -14.55
CA GLY A 136 2.81 10.84 -13.81
C GLY A 136 3.62 12.04 -14.30
N LYS A 137 3.68 12.26 -15.61
CA LYS A 137 4.31 13.44 -16.21
C LYS A 137 3.65 14.73 -15.68
N ARG A 138 2.33 14.79 -15.65
CA ARG A 138 1.59 15.95 -15.12
C ARG A 138 1.85 16.14 -13.62
N MET A 139 1.84 15.08 -12.83
CA MET A 139 2.10 15.17 -11.37
C MET A 139 3.51 15.67 -11.09
N LYS A 140 4.48 15.25 -11.89
CA LYS A 140 5.87 15.71 -11.78
C LYS A 140 6.02 17.22 -11.97
N GLU A 141 5.25 17.83 -12.87
CA GLU A 141 5.23 19.30 -13.09
C GLU A 141 4.78 20.05 -11.84
N GLU A 142 4.00 19.39 -10.97
CA GLU A 142 3.52 19.90 -9.68
C GLU A 142 4.41 19.51 -8.47
N GLY A 143 5.55 18.87 -8.74
CA GLY A 143 6.46 18.38 -7.70
C GLY A 143 5.95 17.13 -6.98
N ILE A 144 5.01 16.39 -7.59
CA ILE A 144 4.42 15.17 -7.03
C ILE A 144 4.93 13.94 -7.79
N THR A 145 5.36 12.94 -7.06
CA THR A 145 5.71 11.62 -7.60
C THR A 145 4.46 10.74 -7.65
N LEU A 146 4.08 10.29 -8.84
CA LEU A 146 3.05 9.27 -9.00
C LEU A 146 3.68 7.89 -8.87
N CYS A 147 3.13 7.06 -7.99
CA CYS A 147 3.51 5.67 -7.80
C CYS A 147 2.38 4.72 -8.22
N TYR A 148 2.74 3.54 -8.69
CA TYR A 148 1.80 2.44 -8.89
C TYR A 148 2.03 1.38 -7.82
N HIS A 149 0.96 0.99 -7.12
CA HIS A 149 0.94 -0.09 -6.14
C HIS A 149 0.39 -1.36 -6.78
N ASN A 150 1.13 -2.45 -6.69
CA ASN A 150 0.76 -3.73 -7.27
C ASN A 150 -0.01 -4.63 -6.31
N HIS A 151 -0.91 -5.42 -6.90
CA HIS A 151 -1.49 -6.61 -6.29
C HIS A 151 -1.00 -7.88 -7.02
N ASN A 152 -1.69 -9.00 -6.82
CA ASN A 152 -1.37 -10.25 -7.50
C ASN A 152 -1.84 -10.29 -8.97
N ALA A 153 -2.84 -9.48 -9.34
CA ALA A 153 -3.38 -9.43 -10.70
C ALA A 153 -2.35 -8.95 -11.73
N GLU A 154 -1.42 -8.07 -11.34
CA GLU A 154 -0.38 -7.55 -12.21
C GLU A 154 0.68 -8.58 -12.58
N PHE A 155 0.72 -9.72 -11.91
CA PHE A 155 1.60 -10.84 -12.25
C PHE A 155 0.97 -11.84 -13.24
N LEU A 156 -0.29 -11.62 -13.64
CA LEU A 156 -0.92 -12.39 -14.73
C LEU A 156 -0.12 -12.22 -16.03
N LYS A 157 0.19 -13.34 -16.69
CA LYS A 157 0.85 -13.34 -18.00
C LYS A 157 -0.15 -13.11 -19.11
N VAL A 158 0.05 -12.05 -19.89
CA VAL A 158 -0.91 -11.59 -20.91
C VAL A 158 -0.54 -11.98 -22.34
N ASP A 159 0.69 -12.41 -22.58
CA ASP A 159 1.15 -12.87 -23.91
C ASP A 159 1.99 -14.16 -23.83
N GLY A 160 1.75 -14.96 -22.80
CA GLY A 160 2.45 -16.21 -22.52
C GLY A 160 3.84 -16.06 -21.90
N LYS A 161 4.44 -14.87 -21.94
CA LYS A 161 5.76 -14.56 -21.38
C LYS A 161 5.73 -13.42 -20.38
N ARG A 162 5.26 -12.24 -20.79
CA ARG A 162 5.26 -11.02 -19.99
C ARG A 162 4.03 -10.95 -19.10
N SER A 163 4.24 -10.56 -17.88
CA SER A 163 3.17 -10.18 -16.97
C SER A 163 2.65 -8.77 -17.28
N VAL A 164 1.51 -8.43 -16.68
CA VAL A 164 1.02 -7.03 -16.67
C VAL A 164 2.08 -6.11 -16.09
N MET A 165 2.71 -6.52 -14.98
CA MET A 165 3.78 -5.74 -14.35
C MET A 165 4.95 -5.50 -15.30
N ASP A 166 5.39 -6.51 -16.06
CA ASP A 166 6.45 -6.35 -17.04
C ASP A 166 6.09 -5.26 -18.07
N ILE A 167 4.83 -5.24 -18.55
CA ILE A 167 4.36 -4.22 -19.49
C ILE A 167 4.32 -2.83 -18.82
N LEU A 168 3.85 -2.71 -17.57
CA LEU A 168 3.84 -1.43 -16.87
C LEU A 168 5.26 -0.87 -16.68
N ILE A 169 6.24 -1.73 -16.39
CA ILE A 169 7.63 -1.33 -16.25
C ILE A 169 8.20 -0.87 -17.61
N GLU A 170 7.98 -1.66 -18.67
CA GLU A 170 8.55 -1.42 -20.01
C GLU A 170 7.93 -0.21 -20.73
N GLU A 171 6.61 0.00 -20.58
CA GLU A 171 5.86 1.00 -21.34
C GLU A 171 5.69 2.34 -20.57
N THR A 172 6.35 2.50 -19.42
CA THR A 172 6.33 3.76 -18.65
C THR A 172 7.74 4.26 -18.37
N GLU A 173 7.91 5.58 -18.38
CA GLU A 173 9.20 6.20 -18.09
C GLU A 173 9.47 6.25 -16.58
N ALA A 174 10.69 5.89 -16.17
CA ALA A 174 11.10 5.94 -14.76
C ALA A 174 11.00 7.34 -14.14
N SER A 175 11.10 8.38 -14.97
CA SER A 175 10.98 9.76 -14.53
C SER A 175 9.53 10.21 -14.29
N ASN A 176 8.55 9.47 -14.80
CA ASN A 176 7.13 9.80 -14.72
C ASN A 176 6.38 8.90 -13.73
N LEU A 177 6.75 7.61 -13.63
CA LEU A 177 6.08 6.65 -12.78
C LEU A 177 7.07 5.93 -11.87
N GLY A 178 6.93 6.10 -10.55
CA GLY A 178 7.54 5.27 -9.53
C GLY A 178 6.67 4.06 -9.19
N PHE A 179 7.19 3.22 -8.31
CA PHE A 179 6.44 2.08 -7.76
C PHE A 179 6.41 2.14 -6.23
N GLU A 180 5.26 1.81 -5.71
CA GLU A 180 5.10 1.32 -4.36
C GLU A 180 5.07 -0.20 -4.46
N ALA A 181 6.23 -0.83 -4.23
CA ALA A 181 6.37 -2.26 -4.40
C ALA A 181 5.72 -3.00 -3.22
N ASP A 182 4.85 -3.96 -3.52
CA ASP A 182 4.29 -4.88 -2.52
C ASP A 182 4.71 -6.32 -2.83
N THR A 183 5.59 -6.86 -1.99
CA THR A 183 6.13 -8.21 -2.14
C THR A 183 5.22 -9.30 -1.58
N TYR A 184 4.27 -8.96 -0.70
CA TYR A 184 3.26 -9.93 -0.26
C TYR A 184 2.40 -10.41 -1.43
N TRP A 185 1.95 -9.49 -2.27
CA TRP A 185 1.15 -9.83 -3.45
C TRP A 185 1.95 -10.53 -4.54
N ALA A 186 3.26 -10.24 -4.66
CA ALA A 186 4.15 -11.00 -5.52
C ALA A 186 4.28 -12.46 -5.04
N ALA A 187 4.49 -12.67 -3.73
CA ALA A 187 4.52 -14.00 -3.12
C ALA A 187 3.18 -14.73 -3.24
N GLU A 188 2.04 -14.02 -3.10
CA GLU A 188 0.69 -14.57 -3.32
C GLU A 188 0.52 -15.09 -4.75
N ALA A 189 1.09 -14.40 -5.72
CA ALA A 189 1.10 -14.82 -7.14
C ALA A 189 2.15 -15.89 -7.45
N GLY A 190 2.95 -16.35 -6.48
CA GLY A 190 4.00 -17.34 -6.69
C GLY A 190 5.22 -16.79 -7.44
N VAL A 191 5.45 -15.48 -7.40
CA VAL A 191 6.58 -14.81 -8.06
C VAL A 191 7.77 -14.75 -7.11
N ASP A 192 8.97 -14.88 -7.65
CA ASP A 192 10.20 -14.59 -6.92
C ASP A 192 10.23 -13.12 -6.49
N THR A 193 10.11 -12.89 -5.19
CA THR A 193 9.99 -11.55 -4.60
C THR A 193 11.29 -10.75 -4.71
N ILE A 194 12.45 -11.40 -4.67
CA ILE A 194 13.74 -10.75 -4.85
C ILE A 194 13.90 -10.32 -6.31
N GLY A 195 13.68 -11.24 -7.24
CA GLY A 195 13.72 -10.93 -8.68
C GLY A 195 12.71 -9.86 -9.09
N PHE A 196 11.56 -9.79 -8.41
CA PHE A 196 10.59 -8.70 -8.61
C PHE A 196 11.15 -7.34 -8.19
N LEU A 197 11.73 -7.21 -6.99
CA LEU A 197 12.33 -5.95 -6.55
C LEU A 197 13.50 -5.54 -7.45
N GLU A 198 14.30 -6.49 -7.92
CA GLU A 198 15.40 -6.20 -8.83
C GLU A 198 14.94 -5.66 -10.19
N LYS A 199 13.79 -6.11 -10.71
CA LYS A 199 13.16 -5.51 -11.90
C LYS A 199 12.73 -4.07 -11.71
N LEU A 200 12.37 -3.68 -10.48
CA LEU A 200 11.93 -2.32 -10.13
C LEU A 200 13.08 -1.39 -9.74
N ARG A 201 14.33 -1.86 -9.76
CA ARG A 201 15.50 -1.09 -9.31
C ARG A 201 15.57 0.31 -9.93
N GLY A 202 15.81 1.32 -9.09
CA GLY A 202 15.81 2.74 -9.44
C GLY A 202 14.42 3.38 -9.53
N ARG A 203 13.35 2.58 -9.43
CA ARG A 203 11.96 3.05 -9.54
C ARG A 203 11.14 2.85 -8.27
N ILE A 204 11.64 2.12 -7.26
CA ILE A 204 10.96 1.93 -5.99
C ILE A 204 11.01 3.24 -5.21
N LYS A 205 9.87 3.79 -4.84
CA LYS A 205 9.74 5.01 -4.05
C LYS A 205 9.19 4.75 -2.66
N LEU A 206 8.25 3.80 -2.58
CA LEU A 206 7.62 3.33 -1.37
C LEU A 206 7.61 1.80 -1.36
N TYR A 207 7.54 1.21 -0.19
CA TYR A 207 7.51 -0.25 -0.06
C TYR A 207 6.47 -0.70 0.96
N HIS A 208 5.50 -1.49 0.49
CA HIS A 208 4.57 -2.19 1.37
C HIS A 208 5.21 -3.48 1.87
N ILE A 209 5.32 -3.60 3.18
CA ILE A 209 5.85 -4.78 3.86
C ILE A 209 4.74 -5.52 4.60
N ASN A 210 4.64 -6.81 4.33
CA ASN A 210 3.77 -7.74 5.04
C ASN A 210 4.45 -9.11 5.01
N ASP A 211 4.21 -9.94 6.01
CA ASP A 211 4.73 -11.31 6.02
C ASP A 211 3.64 -12.30 5.61
N ARG A 212 4.05 -13.48 5.19
CA ARG A 212 3.18 -14.53 4.73
C ARG A 212 3.59 -15.86 5.30
N GLY A 213 2.63 -16.56 5.88
CA GLY A 213 2.89 -17.85 6.49
C GLY A 213 1.61 -18.62 6.83
N THR A 214 1.73 -19.59 7.70
CA THR A 214 0.59 -20.40 8.15
C THR A 214 0.45 -20.33 9.65
N LYS A 215 -0.79 -20.18 10.14
CA LYS A 215 -1.14 -20.30 11.56
C LYS A 215 -1.89 -21.61 11.80
N LEU A 216 -1.51 -22.30 12.85
CA LEU A 216 -2.18 -23.52 13.29
C LEU A 216 -2.64 -23.36 14.73
N SER A 217 -3.94 -23.24 14.93
CA SER A 217 -4.54 -23.09 16.28
C SER A 217 -4.96 -24.43 16.90
N LYS A 218 -5.06 -25.48 16.10
CA LYS A 218 -5.44 -26.84 16.51
C LYS A 218 -4.96 -27.86 15.45
N PRO A 219 -4.75 -29.12 15.83
CA PRO A 219 -4.39 -30.15 14.88
C PRO A 219 -5.35 -30.21 13.69
N THR A 220 -4.81 -30.38 12.49
CA THR A 220 -5.56 -30.52 11.25
C THR A 220 -5.63 -31.98 10.82
N PHE A 221 -6.66 -32.32 10.06
CA PHE A 221 -6.82 -33.66 9.51
C PHE A 221 -5.79 -33.99 8.41
N THR A 222 -5.33 -32.96 7.70
CA THR A 222 -4.33 -33.10 6.63
C THR A 222 -3.21 -32.06 6.83
N PRO A 223 -1.99 -32.27 6.30
CA PRO A 223 -0.90 -31.29 6.39
C PRO A 223 -1.03 -30.13 5.38
N LEU A 224 -2.17 -30.00 4.70
CA LEU A 224 -2.43 -28.96 3.72
C LEU A 224 -3.00 -27.72 4.42
N LEU A 225 -2.16 -26.72 4.62
CA LEU A 225 -2.53 -25.43 5.20
C LEU A 225 -2.56 -24.34 4.14
N LYS A 226 -3.46 -23.39 4.33
CA LYS A 226 -3.45 -22.17 3.52
C LYS A 226 -2.52 -21.16 4.19
N SER A 227 -1.63 -20.58 3.40
CA SER A 227 -0.84 -19.44 3.85
C SER A 227 -1.67 -18.15 3.79
N ASP A 228 -1.37 -17.22 4.66
CA ASP A 228 -2.06 -15.95 4.78
C ASP A 228 -1.10 -14.89 5.36
N SER A 229 -1.59 -13.64 5.52
CA SER A 229 -0.89 -12.55 6.17
C SER A 229 -0.46 -12.92 7.59
N MET A 230 0.75 -12.51 7.95
CA MET A 230 1.36 -12.72 9.27
C MET A 230 1.99 -11.41 9.74
N GLU A 231 2.22 -11.29 11.03
CA GLU A 231 3.03 -10.23 11.61
C GLU A 231 4.48 -10.36 11.11
N LEU A 232 5.19 -9.24 10.95
CA LEU A 232 6.55 -9.24 10.38
C LEU A 232 7.51 -10.10 11.23
N GLY A 233 8.16 -11.04 10.57
CA GLY A 233 9.08 -12.00 11.18
C GLY A 233 8.41 -13.25 11.78
N TYR A 234 7.09 -13.37 11.65
CA TYR A 234 6.34 -14.57 12.09
C TYR A 234 5.92 -15.48 10.93
N GLY A 235 6.17 -15.07 9.70
CA GLY A 235 5.89 -15.83 8.49
C GLY A 235 7.13 -16.48 7.89
N ASN A 236 7.10 -16.66 6.57
CA ASN A 236 8.11 -17.41 5.82
C ASN A 236 8.75 -16.56 4.70
N MET A 237 8.42 -15.28 4.58
CA MET A 237 9.03 -14.43 3.57
C MET A 237 10.46 -14.02 3.98
N PRO A 238 11.39 -13.86 3.05
CA PRO A 238 12.77 -13.44 3.36
C PRO A 238 12.83 -11.91 3.64
N LEU A 239 12.03 -11.44 4.60
CA LEU A 239 11.77 -10.00 4.84
C LEU A 239 13.05 -9.20 5.14
N GLU A 240 14.02 -9.80 5.86
CA GLU A 240 15.30 -9.14 6.13
C GLU A 240 16.00 -8.78 4.81
N ARG A 241 16.09 -9.74 3.90
CA ARG A 241 16.73 -9.55 2.58
C ARG A 241 15.94 -8.58 1.70
N LEU A 242 14.61 -8.67 1.68
CA LEU A 242 13.75 -7.76 0.94
C LEU A 242 13.90 -6.32 1.44
N THR A 243 13.92 -6.13 2.77
CA THR A 243 14.12 -4.82 3.40
C THR A 243 15.50 -4.24 3.06
N GLU A 244 16.55 -5.06 3.09
CA GLU A 244 17.91 -4.64 2.72
C GLU A 244 17.97 -4.13 1.27
N ILE A 245 17.37 -4.87 0.32
CA ILE A 245 17.30 -4.47 -1.09
C ILE A 245 16.56 -3.13 -1.23
N VAL A 246 15.39 -3.00 -0.62
CA VAL A 246 14.55 -1.81 -0.69
C VAL A 246 15.25 -0.58 -0.10
N LEU A 247 15.91 -0.73 1.04
CA LEU A 247 16.65 0.38 1.67
C LEU A 247 17.85 0.82 0.83
N SER A 248 18.45 -0.08 0.05
CA SER A 248 19.52 0.30 -0.89
C SER A 248 19.05 1.17 -2.06
N GLU A 249 17.74 1.20 -2.32
CA GLU A 249 17.09 2.05 -3.34
C GLU A 249 16.74 3.46 -2.83
N ASN A 250 17.04 3.80 -1.57
CA ASN A 250 16.71 5.06 -0.92
C ASN A 250 15.21 5.38 -0.94
N VAL A 251 14.38 4.40 -0.62
CA VAL A 251 12.92 4.59 -0.53
C VAL A 251 12.55 5.60 0.57
N ASP A 252 11.46 6.34 0.36
CA ASP A 252 11.01 7.35 1.32
C ASP A 252 10.38 6.71 2.57
N ALA A 253 9.66 5.59 2.39
CA ALA A 253 9.04 4.86 3.49
C ALA A 253 8.93 3.35 3.25
N VAL A 254 9.01 2.59 4.35
CA VAL A 254 8.58 1.20 4.47
C VAL A 254 7.28 1.18 5.25
N ILE A 255 6.22 0.67 4.67
CA ILE A 255 4.84 0.82 5.13
C ILE A 255 4.26 -0.55 5.46
N LEU A 256 3.91 -0.77 6.72
CA LEU A 256 3.23 -1.99 7.14
C LEU A 256 1.80 -1.99 6.56
N GLU A 257 1.47 -3.00 5.77
CA GLU A 257 0.10 -3.26 5.35
C GLU A 257 -0.29 -4.73 5.61
N SER A 258 -1.34 -4.94 6.39
CA SER A 258 -1.91 -6.26 6.67
C SER A 258 -3.43 -6.16 6.70
N HIS A 259 -4.13 -7.06 5.99
CA HIS A 259 -5.59 -6.95 5.83
C HIS A 259 -6.39 -7.85 6.76
N LYS A 260 -5.80 -8.91 7.30
CA LYS A 260 -6.52 -9.97 8.01
C LYS A 260 -5.56 -10.87 8.79
N ASN A 261 -6.13 -11.89 9.41
CA ASN A 261 -5.40 -12.92 10.17
C ASN A 261 -4.68 -12.37 11.41
N TRP A 262 -5.11 -11.22 11.92
CA TRP A 262 -4.50 -10.55 13.05
C TRP A 262 -4.63 -11.36 14.35
N PRO A 263 -3.62 -11.34 15.24
CA PRO A 263 -3.70 -11.92 16.58
C PRO A 263 -4.91 -11.34 17.33
N GLU A 264 -5.70 -12.18 17.98
CA GLU A 264 -6.89 -11.76 18.72
C GLU A 264 -7.87 -10.89 17.91
N LYS A 265 -7.80 -10.96 16.56
CA LYS A 265 -8.55 -10.09 15.63
C LYS A 265 -8.23 -8.59 15.83
N SER A 266 -7.09 -8.26 16.39
CA SER A 266 -6.66 -6.91 16.70
C SER A 266 -5.60 -6.40 15.69
N PRO A 267 -5.94 -5.43 14.81
CA PRO A 267 -4.94 -4.82 13.94
C PRO A 267 -3.88 -4.04 14.73
N LEU A 268 -4.23 -3.51 15.91
CA LEU A 268 -3.28 -2.79 16.76
C LEU A 268 -2.25 -3.73 17.37
N LEU A 269 -2.66 -4.91 17.81
CA LEU A 269 -1.71 -5.91 18.32
C LEU A 269 -0.78 -6.40 17.20
N SER A 270 -1.32 -6.66 16.01
CA SER A 270 -0.52 -7.02 14.82
C SER A 270 0.50 -5.94 14.47
N MET A 271 0.10 -4.67 14.51
CA MET A 271 0.97 -3.52 14.29
C MET A 271 2.08 -3.42 15.36
N GLU A 272 1.74 -3.59 16.65
CA GLU A 272 2.71 -3.54 17.75
C GLU A 272 3.74 -4.69 17.68
N MET A 273 3.30 -5.90 17.34
CA MET A 273 4.19 -7.04 17.10
C MET A 273 5.12 -6.79 15.91
N SER A 274 4.60 -6.26 14.83
CA SER A 274 5.37 -5.95 13.62
C SER A 274 6.36 -4.78 13.83
N ALA A 275 6.10 -3.90 14.80
CA ALA A 275 6.97 -2.77 15.10
C ALA A 275 8.38 -3.19 15.54
N GLU A 276 8.54 -4.35 16.16
CA GLU A 276 9.85 -4.87 16.56
C GLU A 276 10.74 -5.15 15.34
N PHE A 277 10.17 -5.77 14.31
CA PHE A 277 10.87 -5.96 13.03
C PHE A 277 11.22 -4.61 12.38
N MET A 278 10.26 -3.69 12.32
CA MET A 278 10.46 -2.36 11.72
C MET A 278 11.59 -1.58 12.42
N LYS A 279 11.65 -1.58 13.75
CA LYS A 279 12.72 -0.93 14.51
C LYS A 279 14.09 -1.56 14.27
N LYS A 280 14.14 -2.87 14.09
CA LYS A 280 15.39 -3.60 13.91
C LYS A 280 15.98 -3.42 12.52
N TYR A 281 15.17 -3.47 11.47
CA TYR A 281 15.63 -3.57 10.09
C TYR A 281 15.38 -2.31 9.24
N VAL A 282 14.44 -1.44 9.59
CA VAL A 282 14.18 -0.17 8.88
C VAL A 282 14.87 0.98 9.61
N ARG A 283 16.04 1.36 9.08
CA ARG A 283 16.92 2.40 9.66
C ARG A 283 17.27 3.47 8.63
#